data_0a78806e59ed319fb7eb662513798a37
#
_entry.id   0a78806e59ed319fb7eb662513798a37
#
_cell.length_a   1.000
_cell.length_b   1.000
_cell.length_c   1.000
_cell.angle_alpha   90.00
_cell.angle_beta   90.00
_cell.angle_gamma   90.00
#
_symmetry.space_group_name_H-M   'P 1'
#
loop_
_entity.id
_entity.type
_entity.pdbx_description
1 polymer ?
#
loop_
_entity_poly.entity_id
_entity_poly.type
_entity_poly.pdbx_seq_one_letter_code
_entity_poly.pdbx_strand_id
1 'polypeptide(L)'
;MKTITFFTLGVVFLLVSAVSCINDLDISGNGIQASESRTVSAFSKVNSYGSFLVHISSGEEYSVVVSADANLLQHIDTWVSDGKLNIEMDKVHTVRTIVPMEVFITMPRLNGICQGGSGLIEFDHFQDDYVEMILSGSGRIEGSFATQKAKILLSGSGRIDLAGFANEADIIISGSGRISGSDFEITECTTLTSGSGDMWLTVGEDLDSRISGSGNVFYYGNPSIRTHISGSGNVYHQN
;
A
#
# COMPACT_ATOMS: atom_id res chain seq x y z
N MET A 1 32.41 -68.10 -1.59
CA MET A 1 31.05 -68.38 -2.11
C MET A 1 30.05 -67.57 -1.38
N LYS A 2 29.18 -66.88 -2.12
CA LYS A 2 28.01 -66.06 -1.81
C LYS A 2 28.30 -64.56 -1.81
N THR A 3 28.30 -64.05 -3.03
CA THR A 3 27.90 -62.71 -3.41
C THR A 3 26.41 -62.58 -3.22
N ILE A 4 25.95 -61.55 -2.51
CA ILE A 4 24.54 -61.20 -2.44
C ILE A 4 24.39 -59.72 -2.79
N THR A 5 23.73 -59.57 -3.87
CA THR A 5 23.07 -58.43 -4.50
C THR A 5 22.30 -57.54 -3.53
N PHE A 6 22.68 -56.27 -3.46
CA PHE A 6 21.84 -55.19 -2.94
C PHE A 6 21.90 -54.01 -3.93
N PHE A 7 21.11 -54.11 -4.97
CA PHE A 7 20.91 -53.00 -5.88
C PHE A 7 19.50 -53.15 -6.49
N THR A 8 18.51 -52.53 -5.88
CA THR A 8 17.23 -52.11 -6.48
C THR A 8 16.23 -51.65 -5.41
N LEU A 9 16.46 -50.47 -4.80
CA LEU A 9 15.42 -49.76 -4.11
C LEU A 9 15.76 -48.26 -4.03
N GLY A 10 15.94 -47.62 -5.15
CA GLY A 10 16.36 -46.21 -5.20
C GLY A 10 15.78 -45.40 -6.34
N VAL A 11 14.74 -45.84 -7.04
CA VAL A 11 14.24 -45.13 -8.27
C VAL A 11 12.72 -45.03 -8.33
N VAL A 12 12.02 -44.91 -7.24
CA VAL A 12 10.54 -44.71 -7.27
C VAL A 12 10.08 -43.48 -6.44
N PHE A 13 10.94 -42.55 -6.15
CA PHE A 13 10.52 -41.38 -5.33
C PHE A 13 10.76 -40.01 -6.03
N LEU A 14 10.66 -39.95 -7.35
CA LEU A 14 10.89 -38.70 -8.09
C LEU A 14 9.87 -38.49 -9.22
N LEU A 15 8.58 -38.70 -9.00
CA LEU A 15 7.54 -38.44 -9.99
C LEU A 15 6.16 -38.12 -9.37
N VAL A 16 6.13 -37.30 -8.31
CA VAL A 16 4.87 -36.71 -7.82
C VAL A 16 5.10 -35.26 -7.39
N SER A 17 5.63 -34.42 -8.27
CA SER A 17 5.67 -32.97 -8.05
C SER A 17 5.37 -32.17 -9.33
N ALA A 18 4.43 -32.62 -10.12
CA ALA A 18 4.03 -31.91 -11.34
C ALA A 18 2.53 -32.02 -11.59
N VAL A 19 1.69 -31.74 -10.60
CA VAL A 19 0.28 -31.40 -10.84
C VAL A 19 -0.14 -30.39 -9.79
N SER A 20 0.17 -29.15 -10.02
CA SER A 20 -0.54 -28.02 -9.47
C SER A 20 -0.38 -26.81 -10.40
N CYS A 21 -0.68 -26.99 -11.69
CA CYS A 21 -1.24 -25.90 -12.46
C CYS A 21 -2.74 -25.98 -12.22
N ILE A 22 -3.22 -25.32 -11.17
CA ILE A 22 -4.61 -24.91 -11.10
C ILE A 22 -4.80 -24.06 -12.36
N ASN A 23 -5.81 -24.37 -13.16
CA ASN A 23 -6.22 -23.55 -14.29
C ASN A 23 -6.64 -22.19 -13.73
N ASP A 24 -5.71 -21.25 -13.62
CA ASP A 24 -6.05 -19.84 -13.54
C ASP A 24 -6.80 -19.53 -14.83
N LEU A 25 -8.09 -19.28 -14.70
CA LEU A 25 -8.91 -18.86 -15.83
C LEU A 25 -8.45 -17.44 -16.18
N ASP A 26 -7.62 -17.32 -17.20
CA ASP A 26 -7.19 -16.02 -17.74
C ASP A 26 -8.38 -15.32 -18.36
N ILE A 27 -8.76 -14.17 -17.82
CA ILE A 27 -9.76 -13.28 -18.43
C ILE A 27 -9.05 -12.08 -19.03
N SER A 28 -9.29 -11.82 -20.30
CA SER A 28 -8.82 -10.60 -20.98
C SER A 28 -9.94 -9.59 -21.09
N GLY A 29 -9.64 -8.33 -20.84
CA GLY A 29 -10.52 -7.21 -21.11
C GLY A 29 -10.91 -7.17 -22.59
N ASN A 30 -12.09 -6.66 -22.87
CA ASN A 30 -12.63 -6.57 -24.25
C ASN A 30 -12.36 -5.23 -24.93
N GLY A 31 -11.67 -4.28 -24.28
CA GLY A 31 -11.34 -2.96 -24.79
C GLY A 31 -12.53 -2.00 -24.83
N ILE A 32 -13.69 -2.38 -24.32
CA ILE A 32 -14.87 -1.52 -24.26
C ILE A 32 -14.97 -0.97 -22.84
N GLN A 33 -14.67 0.32 -22.65
CA GLN A 33 -14.81 0.98 -21.36
C GLN A 33 -16.27 1.07 -20.93
N ALA A 34 -16.56 0.68 -19.71
CA ALA A 34 -17.86 0.87 -19.08
C ALA A 34 -17.67 1.26 -17.60
N SER A 35 -18.71 1.87 -17.02
CA SER A 35 -18.71 2.29 -15.62
C SER A 35 -19.98 1.84 -14.93
N GLU A 36 -19.84 1.48 -13.64
CA GLU A 36 -20.93 1.02 -12.82
C GLU A 36 -20.88 1.68 -11.45
N SER A 37 -22.00 2.27 -11.01
CA SER A 37 -22.14 2.79 -9.65
C SER A 37 -22.41 1.67 -8.68
N ARG A 38 -21.71 1.66 -7.55
CA ARG A 38 -21.84 0.67 -6.48
C ARG A 38 -22.67 1.23 -5.33
N THR A 39 -23.66 0.48 -4.87
CA THR A 39 -24.42 0.84 -3.67
C THR A 39 -23.59 0.50 -2.44
N VAL A 40 -23.26 1.50 -1.63
CA VAL A 40 -22.41 1.35 -0.45
C VAL A 40 -23.08 1.96 0.78
N SER A 41 -22.80 1.41 1.96
CA SER A 41 -23.09 2.08 3.24
C SER A 41 -21.97 3.07 3.58
N ALA A 42 -22.12 3.86 4.65
CA ALA A 42 -21.10 4.79 5.11
C ALA A 42 -19.78 4.06 5.50
N PHE A 43 -18.64 4.66 5.13
CA PHE A 43 -17.30 4.19 5.46
C PHE A 43 -16.37 5.38 5.68
N SER A 44 -15.25 5.17 6.37
CA SER A 44 -14.20 6.17 6.57
C SER A 44 -12.80 5.65 6.22
N LYS A 45 -12.72 4.41 5.76
CA LYS A 45 -11.48 3.76 5.34
C LYS A 45 -11.65 3.12 3.96
N VAL A 46 -10.55 3.09 3.20
CA VAL A 46 -10.51 2.48 1.85
C VAL A 46 -9.39 1.46 1.79
N ASN A 47 -9.74 0.23 1.45
CA ASN A 47 -8.82 -0.86 1.18
C ASN A 47 -8.88 -1.21 -0.30
N SER A 48 -7.75 -1.19 -0.99
CA SER A 48 -7.61 -1.59 -2.39
C SER A 48 -6.58 -2.69 -2.52
N TYR A 49 -6.98 -3.82 -3.12
CA TYR A 49 -6.12 -4.96 -3.34
C TYR A 49 -5.99 -5.27 -4.83
N GLY A 50 -4.78 -5.11 -5.36
CA GLY A 50 -4.50 -5.35 -6.79
C GLY A 50 -3.87 -4.14 -7.48
N SER A 51 -4.26 -3.93 -8.74
CA SER A 51 -3.67 -2.91 -9.63
C SER A 51 -4.67 -1.80 -9.99
N PHE A 52 -5.58 -1.48 -9.11
CA PHE A 52 -6.55 -0.39 -9.30
C PHE A 52 -5.91 0.99 -9.22
N LEU A 53 -6.46 1.92 -10.02
CA LEU A 53 -6.26 3.35 -9.85
C LEU A 53 -7.46 3.87 -9.06
N VAL A 54 -7.26 4.27 -7.80
CA VAL A 54 -8.32 4.70 -6.90
C VAL A 54 -8.20 6.20 -6.69
N HIS A 55 -9.25 6.94 -7.03
CA HIS A 55 -9.33 8.39 -6.88
C HIS A 55 -10.35 8.71 -5.79
N ILE A 56 -9.89 9.33 -4.69
CA ILE A 56 -10.74 9.65 -3.54
C ILE A 56 -10.89 11.15 -3.41
N SER A 57 -12.10 11.63 -3.60
CA SER A 57 -12.45 13.05 -3.49
C SER A 57 -13.25 13.33 -2.22
N SER A 58 -13.01 14.49 -1.62
CA SER A 58 -13.78 14.98 -0.48
C SER A 58 -15.15 15.49 -0.94
N GLY A 59 -16.21 15.06 -0.27
CA GLY A 59 -17.59 15.50 -0.53
C GLY A 59 -18.57 14.98 0.52
N GLU A 60 -19.75 15.59 0.58
CA GLU A 60 -20.73 15.31 1.65
C GLU A 60 -21.41 13.93 1.51
N GLU A 61 -21.56 13.44 0.28
CA GLU A 61 -22.26 12.19 -0.02
C GLU A 61 -21.26 11.08 -0.37
N TYR A 62 -21.65 9.83 -0.06
CA TYR A 62 -20.89 8.66 -0.46
C TYR A 62 -21.22 8.26 -1.89
N SER A 63 -20.20 8.17 -2.72
CA SER A 63 -20.31 7.66 -4.09
C SER A 63 -19.14 6.75 -4.40
N VAL A 64 -19.42 5.63 -5.06
CA VAL A 64 -18.40 4.71 -5.58
C VAL A 64 -18.77 4.34 -7.00
N VAL A 65 -17.89 4.66 -7.95
CA VAL A 65 -18.04 4.32 -9.37
C VAL A 65 -16.83 3.54 -9.81
N VAL A 66 -17.05 2.36 -10.36
CA VAL A 66 -15.99 1.49 -10.93
C VAL A 66 -16.02 1.61 -12.44
N SER A 67 -14.88 1.88 -13.05
CA SER A 67 -14.68 1.95 -14.50
C SER A 67 -13.62 0.96 -14.94
N ALA A 68 -13.91 0.13 -15.94
CA ALA A 68 -13.01 -0.90 -16.45
C ALA A 68 -13.45 -1.37 -17.83
N ASP A 69 -12.78 -2.41 -18.36
CA ASP A 69 -13.33 -3.21 -19.47
C ASP A 69 -14.71 -3.76 -19.09
N ALA A 70 -15.72 -3.60 -19.95
CA ALA A 70 -17.11 -3.94 -19.66
C ALA A 70 -17.32 -5.38 -19.17
N ASN A 71 -16.54 -6.31 -19.70
CA ASN A 71 -16.61 -7.71 -19.29
C ASN A 71 -15.90 -8.00 -17.95
N LEU A 72 -15.08 -7.08 -17.45
CA LEU A 72 -14.38 -7.23 -16.17
C LEU A 72 -15.14 -6.64 -14.99
N LEU A 73 -16.10 -5.74 -15.19
CA LEU A 73 -16.86 -5.09 -14.11
C LEU A 73 -17.54 -6.08 -13.16
N GLN A 74 -18.03 -7.21 -13.66
CA GLN A 74 -18.64 -8.27 -12.86
C GLN A 74 -17.66 -9.04 -11.97
N HIS A 75 -16.36 -8.91 -12.21
CA HIS A 75 -15.27 -9.55 -11.46
C HIS A 75 -14.58 -8.60 -10.48
N ILE A 76 -15.02 -7.35 -10.42
CA ILE A 76 -14.52 -6.36 -9.48
C ILE A 76 -15.50 -6.27 -8.32
N ASP A 77 -15.09 -6.80 -7.18
CA ASP A 77 -15.88 -6.79 -5.95
C ASP A 77 -15.65 -5.49 -5.18
N THR A 78 -16.76 -4.89 -4.72
CA THR A 78 -16.75 -3.73 -3.83
C THR A 78 -17.76 -3.93 -2.72
N TRP A 79 -17.33 -3.89 -1.47
CA TRP A 79 -18.22 -4.03 -0.31
C TRP A 79 -17.71 -3.23 0.89
N VAL A 80 -18.61 -2.86 1.77
CA VAL A 80 -18.28 -2.20 3.04
C VAL A 80 -18.39 -3.20 4.18
N SER A 81 -17.33 -3.31 4.98
CA SER A 81 -17.26 -4.11 6.21
C SER A 81 -16.47 -3.33 7.27
N ASP A 82 -17.03 -3.25 8.49
CA ASP A 82 -16.40 -2.55 9.62
C ASP A 82 -15.97 -1.10 9.30
N GLY A 83 -16.81 -0.38 8.54
CA GLY A 83 -16.55 0.98 8.13
C GLY A 83 -15.41 1.15 7.11
N LYS A 84 -15.04 0.07 6.41
CA LYS A 84 -14.02 0.03 5.36
C LYS A 84 -14.65 -0.35 4.03
N LEU A 85 -14.46 0.46 3.01
CA LEU A 85 -14.72 0.06 1.63
C LEU A 85 -13.57 -0.84 1.17
N ASN A 86 -13.90 -2.04 0.75
CA ASN A 86 -12.94 -2.99 0.19
C ASN A 86 -13.14 -3.09 -1.33
N ILE A 87 -12.04 -3.10 -2.07
CA ILE A 87 -11.99 -3.17 -3.53
C ILE A 87 -11.00 -4.27 -3.89
N GLU A 88 -11.45 -5.32 -4.55
CA GLU A 88 -10.59 -6.40 -5.04
C GLU A 88 -11.13 -7.04 -6.32
N MET A 89 -10.26 -7.74 -7.03
CA MET A 89 -10.68 -8.67 -8.09
C MET A 89 -11.17 -9.97 -7.44
N ASP A 90 -12.14 -10.62 -8.05
CA ASP A 90 -12.49 -11.97 -7.64
C ASP A 90 -11.23 -12.88 -7.69
N LYS A 91 -11.15 -13.85 -6.78
CA LYS A 91 -9.92 -14.65 -6.57
C LYS A 91 -9.73 -15.77 -7.59
N VAL A 92 -10.60 -15.85 -8.58
CA VAL A 92 -10.68 -17.01 -9.51
C VAL A 92 -9.86 -16.78 -10.77
N HIS A 93 -9.45 -15.52 -11.05
CA HIS A 93 -8.95 -15.16 -12.38
C HIS A 93 -7.64 -14.39 -12.36
N THR A 94 -6.74 -14.73 -13.28
CA THR A 94 -5.67 -13.83 -13.71
C THR A 94 -6.25 -12.88 -14.75
N VAL A 95 -6.16 -11.57 -14.50
CA VAL A 95 -6.82 -10.57 -15.34
C VAL A 95 -5.79 -9.81 -16.18
N ARG A 96 -6.07 -9.69 -17.47
CA ARG A 96 -5.35 -8.80 -18.40
C ARG A 96 -6.30 -7.69 -18.83
N THR A 97 -6.05 -6.48 -18.38
CA THR A 97 -6.86 -5.31 -18.74
C THR A 97 -6.36 -4.67 -20.03
N ILE A 98 -7.30 -4.14 -20.83
CA ILE A 98 -7.00 -3.26 -21.96
C ILE A 98 -7.28 -1.82 -21.54
N VAL A 99 -8.37 -1.60 -20.80
CA VAL A 99 -8.73 -0.32 -20.18
C VAL A 99 -8.25 -0.36 -18.72
N PRO A 100 -7.69 0.73 -18.16
CA PRO A 100 -7.36 0.81 -16.75
C PRO A 100 -8.57 0.49 -15.86
N MET A 101 -8.33 -0.20 -14.75
CA MET A 101 -9.34 -0.39 -13.71
C MET A 101 -9.30 0.81 -12.76
N GLU A 102 -10.29 1.68 -12.86
CA GLU A 102 -10.38 2.91 -12.06
C GLU A 102 -11.55 2.84 -11.09
N VAL A 103 -11.36 3.38 -9.90
CA VAL A 103 -12.43 3.49 -8.90
C VAL A 103 -12.47 4.92 -8.40
N PHE A 104 -13.59 5.59 -8.65
CA PHE A 104 -13.84 6.95 -8.21
C PHE A 104 -14.70 6.92 -6.95
N ILE A 105 -14.18 7.52 -5.88
CA ILE A 105 -14.81 7.53 -4.56
C ILE A 105 -15.03 8.97 -4.13
N THR A 106 -16.24 9.29 -3.67
CA THR A 106 -16.51 10.54 -2.94
C THR A 106 -16.93 10.17 -1.52
N MET A 107 -16.37 10.87 -0.51
CA MET A 107 -16.66 10.61 0.89
C MET A 107 -16.35 11.83 1.77
N PRO A 108 -17.05 12.01 2.92
CA PRO A 108 -16.85 13.17 3.78
C PRO A 108 -15.62 13.08 4.69
N ARG A 109 -15.16 11.90 5.02
CA ARG A 109 -14.04 11.65 5.95
C ARG A 109 -13.21 10.48 5.48
N LEU A 110 -11.88 10.64 5.53
CA LEU A 110 -10.92 9.59 5.23
C LEU A 110 -9.90 9.49 6.37
N ASN A 111 -9.98 8.42 7.14
CA ASN A 111 -9.06 8.18 8.27
C ASN A 111 -8.31 6.85 8.18
N GLY A 112 -8.40 6.15 7.08
CA GLY A 112 -7.61 4.95 6.82
C GLY A 112 -7.51 4.58 5.36
N ILE A 113 -6.29 4.24 4.93
CA ILE A 113 -5.98 3.76 3.57
C ILE A 113 -5.15 2.49 3.70
N CYS A 114 -5.54 1.45 2.98
CA CYS A 114 -4.74 0.25 2.80
C CYS A 114 -4.63 -0.07 1.31
N GLN A 115 -3.42 0.01 0.78
CA GLN A 115 -3.10 -0.42 -0.59
C GLN A 115 -2.29 -1.70 -0.54
N GLY A 116 -2.87 -2.77 -1.05
CA GLY A 116 -2.21 -4.06 -1.23
C GLY A 116 -1.98 -4.35 -2.72
N GLY A 117 -0.73 -4.56 -3.14
CA GLY A 117 -0.41 -4.86 -4.53
C GLY A 117 0.33 -3.73 -5.24
N SER A 118 0.00 -3.47 -6.51
CA SER A 118 0.74 -2.55 -7.41
C SER A 118 -0.09 -1.35 -7.87
N GLY A 119 -1.28 -1.16 -7.33
CA GLY A 119 -2.17 -0.06 -7.68
C GLY A 119 -1.70 1.30 -7.17
N LEU A 120 -2.51 2.30 -7.47
CA LEU A 120 -2.34 3.67 -7.01
C LEU A 120 -3.60 4.11 -6.26
N ILE A 121 -3.41 4.77 -5.11
CA ILE A 121 -4.47 5.52 -4.45
C ILE A 121 -4.06 6.99 -4.42
N GLU A 122 -4.86 7.83 -5.06
CA GLU A 122 -4.76 9.29 -5.00
C GLU A 122 -5.93 9.83 -4.18
N PHE A 123 -5.69 10.82 -3.33
CA PHE A 123 -6.75 11.43 -2.54
C PHE A 123 -6.55 12.94 -2.38
N ASP A 124 -7.68 13.66 -2.34
CA ASP A 124 -7.75 15.09 -2.09
C ASP A 124 -7.30 15.41 -0.64
N HIS A 125 -7.38 16.69 -0.25
CA HIS A 125 -7.12 17.09 1.12
C HIS A 125 -8.24 16.64 2.06
N PHE A 126 -7.88 15.86 3.10
CA PHE A 126 -8.78 15.44 4.18
C PHE A 126 -8.27 15.93 5.54
N GLN A 127 -9.19 16.05 6.48
CA GLN A 127 -8.87 16.37 7.88
C GLN A 127 -9.56 15.37 8.81
N ASP A 128 -8.78 14.79 9.73
CA ASP A 128 -9.28 13.89 10.78
C ASP A 128 -8.33 13.91 11.98
N ASP A 129 -8.79 13.52 13.16
CA ASP A 129 -7.94 13.45 14.35
C ASP A 129 -6.88 12.34 14.27
N TYR A 130 -7.20 11.27 13.54
CA TYR A 130 -6.30 10.13 13.35
C TYR A 130 -6.37 9.60 11.93
N VAL A 131 -5.21 9.42 11.31
CA VAL A 131 -5.08 8.82 9.96
C VAL A 131 -4.11 7.65 9.99
N GLU A 132 -4.53 6.50 9.46
CA GLU A 132 -3.68 5.32 9.29
C GLU A 132 -3.51 4.99 7.80
N MET A 133 -2.25 4.87 7.34
CA MET A 133 -1.92 4.46 5.98
C MET A 133 -1.07 3.21 5.99
N ILE A 134 -1.46 2.24 5.18
CA ILE A 134 -0.74 0.99 5.00
C ILE A 134 -0.53 0.75 3.51
N LEU A 135 0.72 0.70 3.08
CA LEU A 135 1.09 0.25 1.75
C LEU A 135 1.85 -1.06 1.86
N SER A 136 1.29 -2.10 1.28
CA SER A 136 1.89 -3.43 1.25
C SER A 136 2.08 -3.88 -0.20
N GLY A 137 3.31 -3.92 -0.66
CA GLY A 137 3.63 -4.30 -2.04
C GLY A 137 4.47 -3.25 -2.77
N SER A 138 4.17 -3.03 -4.05
CA SER A 138 4.91 -2.13 -4.95
C SER A 138 4.07 -0.97 -5.48
N GLY A 139 2.88 -0.79 -4.94
CA GLY A 139 1.95 0.27 -5.33
C GLY A 139 2.36 1.66 -4.84
N ARG A 140 1.44 2.59 -4.97
CA ARG A 140 1.64 3.99 -4.58
C ARG A 140 0.42 4.55 -3.84
N ILE A 141 0.69 5.40 -2.86
CA ILE A 141 -0.32 6.25 -2.21
C ILE A 141 0.17 7.69 -2.33
N GLU A 142 -0.70 8.61 -2.76
CA GLU A 142 -0.38 10.02 -2.81
C GLU A 142 -1.59 10.89 -2.44
N GLY A 143 -1.34 11.98 -1.71
CA GLY A 143 -2.37 12.93 -1.32
C GLY A 143 -1.97 13.82 -0.16
N SER A 144 -2.98 14.48 0.42
CA SER A 144 -2.78 15.46 1.47
C SER A 144 -3.76 15.27 2.64
N PHE A 145 -3.28 15.48 3.86
CA PHE A 145 -4.18 15.48 5.03
C PHE A 145 -3.65 16.38 6.16
N ALA A 146 -4.56 16.78 7.04
CA ALA A 146 -4.24 17.40 8.31
C ALA A 146 -4.76 16.54 9.45
N THR A 147 -3.91 16.21 10.44
CA THR A 147 -4.29 15.29 11.52
C THR A 147 -3.57 15.61 12.83
N GLN A 148 -4.14 15.17 13.95
CA GLN A 148 -3.43 15.15 15.21
C GLN A 148 -2.42 14.03 15.27
N LYS A 149 -2.78 12.85 14.74
CA LYS A 149 -1.88 11.69 14.74
C LYS A 149 -1.94 10.91 13.44
N ALA A 150 -0.77 10.73 12.82
CA ALA A 150 -0.58 9.89 11.64
C ALA A 150 0.16 8.60 12.00
N LYS A 151 -0.29 7.47 11.45
CA LYS A 151 0.45 6.21 11.46
C LYS A 151 0.63 5.74 10.02
N ILE A 152 1.87 5.62 9.58
CA ILE A 152 2.23 5.31 8.20
C ILE A 152 3.10 4.07 8.18
N LEU A 153 2.65 3.03 7.51
CA LEU A 153 3.36 1.77 7.35
C LEU A 153 3.59 1.46 5.87
N LEU A 154 4.84 1.37 5.47
CA LEU A 154 5.25 0.91 4.16
C LEU A 154 5.99 -0.43 4.27
N SER A 155 5.38 -1.48 3.74
CA SER A 155 5.96 -2.82 3.68
C SER A 155 6.15 -3.24 2.23
N GLY A 156 7.39 -3.36 1.78
CA GLY A 156 7.72 -3.72 0.39
C GLY A 156 8.57 -2.68 -0.32
N SER A 157 8.29 -2.45 -1.60
CA SER A 157 9.08 -1.57 -2.48
C SER A 157 8.25 -0.41 -3.07
N GLY A 158 7.07 -0.19 -2.54
CA GLY A 158 6.17 0.86 -3.00
C GLY A 158 6.61 2.27 -2.60
N ARG A 159 5.74 3.24 -2.88
CA ARG A 159 5.99 4.65 -2.61
C ARG A 159 4.78 5.34 -1.97
N ILE A 160 5.05 6.18 -0.99
CA ILE A 160 4.05 7.06 -0.36
C ILE A 160 4.53 8.51 -0.52
N ASP A 161 3.69 9.36 -1.12
CA ASP A 161 3.94 10.79 -1.31
C ASP A 161 2.87 11.60 -0.58
N LEU A 162 3.28 12.39 0.41
CA LEU A 162 2.37 13.08 1.30
C LEU A 162 2.64 14.57 1.37
N ALA A 163 1.55 15.34 1.52
CA ALA A 163 1.56 16.76 1.85
C ALA A 163 0.60 17.04 3.01
N GLY A 164 0.72 18.23 3.64
CA GLY A 164 -0.15 18.68 4.71
C GLY A 164 0.51 18.72 6.06
N PHE A 165 -0.17 18.28 7.12
CA PHE A 165 0.30 18.46 8.50
C PHE A 165 -0.08 17.28 9.42
N ALA A 166 0.81 16.95 10.36
CA ALA A 166 0.51 16.11 11.51
C ALA A 166 1.16 16.66 12.78
N ASN A 167 0.44 16.64 13.91
CA ASN A 167 1.07 16.94 15.18
C ASN A 167 2.03 15.83 15.59
N GLU A 168 1.58 14.58 15.56
CA GLU A 168 2.41 13.39 15.80
C GLU A 168 2.41 12.47 14.57
N ALA A 169 3.56 11.91 14.21
CA ALA A 169 3.65 10.88 13.18
C ALA A 169 4.52 9.69 13.59
N ASP A 170 3.96 8.47 13.47
CA ASP A 170 4.67 7.21 13.58
C ASP A 170 4.87 6.64 12.17
N ILE A 171 6.11 6.62 11.66
CA ILE A 171 6.42 6.22 10.28
C ILE A 171 7.32 4.99 10.28
N ILE A 172 6.87 3.93 9.64
CA ILE A 172 7.57 2.64 9.60
C ILE A 172 7.80 2.22 8.15
N ILE A 173 9.07 1.95 7.80
CA ILE A 173 9.43 1.29 6.54
C ILE A 173 10.03 -0.10 6.86
N SER A 174 9.43 -1.12 6.26
CA SER A 174 9.96 -2.47 6.24
C SER A 174 10.16 -2.94 4.80
N GLY A 175 11.37 -2.89 4.31
CA GLY A 175 11.70 -3.22 2.91
C GLY A 175 12.57 -2.18 2.24
N SER A 176 12.30 -1.90 0.95
CA SER A 176 13.11 -1.00 0.11
C SER A 176 12.28 0.15 -0.51
N GLY A 177 11.10 0.39 0.00
CA GLY A 177 10.22 1.44 -0.49
C GLY A 177 10.67 2.86 -0.10
N ARG A 178 9.87 3.83 -0.51
CA ARG A 178 10.18 5.25 -0.31
C ARG A 178 8.98 6.00 0.26
N ILE A 179 9.25 6.90 1.22
CA ILE A 179 8.27 7.88 1.70
C ILE A 179 8.79 9.29 1.42
N SER A 180 8.01 10.08 0.68
CA SER A 180 8.28 11.48 0.35
C SER A 180 7.27 12.35 1.08
N GLY A 181 7.69 12.97 2.15
CA GLY A 181 6.91 13.86 2.99
C GLY A 181 7.63 15.20 3.22
N SER A 182 8.36 15.72 2.22
CA SER A 182 8.99 17.04 2.32
C SER A 182 7.94 18.17 2.42
N ASP A 183 6.76 17.96 1.85
CA ASP A 183 5.62 18.90 1.94
C ASP A 183 4.62 18.49 3.03
N PHE A 184 4.99 17.54 3.89
CA PHE A 184 4.23 17.08 5.03
C PHE A 184 4.91 17.51 6.31
N GLU A 185 4.38 18.58 6.94
CA GLU A 185 4.93 19.16 8.16
C GLU A 185 4.53 18.32 9.38
N ILE A 186 5.50 17.89 10.18
CA ILE A 186 5.28 17.05 11.36
C ILE A 186 5.88 17.78 12.57
N THR A 187 5.13 17.93 13.65
CA THR A 187 5.66 18.50 14.88
C THR A 187 6.59 17.51 15.59
N GLU A 188 6.08 16.32 15.91
CA GLU A 188 6.83 15.24 16.56
C GLU A 188 6.80 13.97 15.70
N CYS A 189 7.97 13.42 15.38
CA CYS A 189 8.10 12.27 14.47
C CYS A 189 8.90 11.13 15.09
N THR A 190 8.32 9.95 15.09
CA THR A 190 9.04 8.70 15.35
C THR A 190 9.18 7.92 14.05
N THR A 191 10.40 7.52 13.70
CA THR A 191 10.65 6.69 12.50
C THR A 191 11.30 5.37 12.85
N LEU A 192 10.90 4.32 12.15
CA LEU A 192 11.52 3.00 12.21
C LEU A 192 11.79 2.49 10.79
N THR A 193 13.05 2.33 10.43
CA THR A 193 13.45 1.74 9.14
C THR A 193 14.08 0.38 9.37
N SER A 194 13.50 -0.66 8.76
CA SER A 194 14.05 -2.01 8.72
C SER A 194 14.23 -2.42 7.25
N GLY A 195 15.45 -2.42 6.78
CA GLY A 195 15.79 -2.71 5.37
C GLY A 195 16.57 -1.59 4.70
N SER A 196 16.23 -1.25 3.46
CA SER A 196 16.95 -0.29 2.62
C SER A 196 16.08 0.86 2.10
N GLY A 197 14.89 1.02 2.67
CA GLY A 197 13.98 2.11 2.26
C GLY A 197 14.42 3.46 2.80
N ASP A 198 14.12 4.49 2.03
CA ASP A 198 14.46 5.88 2.37
C ASP A 198 13.22 6.72 2.63
N MET A 199 13.35 7.73 3.49
CA MET A 199 12.29 8.70 3.75
C MET A 199 12.81 10.14 3.77
N TRP A 200 11.99 11.07 3.27
CA TRP A 200 12.20 12.52 3.31
C TRP A 200 11.07 13.14 4.12
N LEU A 201 11.39 13.90 5.16
CA LEU A 201 10.42 14.41 6.13
C LEU A 201 10.71 15.85 6.50
N THR A 202 9.69 16.65 6.77
CA THR A 202 9.83 17.97 7.40
C THR A 202 9.36 17.88 8.83
N VAL A 203 10.28 18.08 9.80
CA VAL A 203 10.02 17.90 11.24
C VAL A 203 10.37 19.16 12.00
N GLY A 204 9.44 19.63 12.85
CA GLY A 204 9.56 20.89 13.56
C GLY A 204 10.28 20.81 14.92
N GLU A 205 9.84 19.91 15.81
CA GLU A 205 10.26 19.91 17.22
C GLU A 205 11.10 18.70 17.62
N ASP A 206 10.61 17.48 17.43
CA ASP A 206 11.28 16.24 17.85
C ASP A 206 11.33 15.17 16.75
N LEU A 207 12.50 14.56 16.54
CA LEU A 207 12.71 13.44 15.64
C LEU A 207 13.41 12.28 16.39
N ASP A 208 12.68 11.19 16.68
CA ASP A 208 13.26 9.92 17.15
C ASP A 208 13.39 8.94 15.97
N SER A 209 14.61 8.66 15.52
CA SER A 209 14.85 7.83 14.33
C SER A 209 15.63 6.57 14.66
N ARG A 210 15.03 5.42 14.36
CA ARG A 210 15.63 4.09 14.53
C ARG A 210 15.82 3.42 13.19
N ILE A 211 17.07 3.07 12.86
CA ILE A 211 17.43 2.44 11.59
C ILE A 211 18.09 1.09 11.87
N SER A 212 17.51 0.03 11.31
CA SER A 212 18.09 -1.31 11.28
C SER A 212 18.26 -1.73 9.83
N GLY A 213 19.43 -1.53 9.26
CA GLY A 213 19.72 -1.82 7.84
C GLY A 213 20.51 -0.73 7.15
N SER A 214 20.19 -0.46 5.89
CA SER A 214 20.93 0.47 5.01
C SER A 214 20.08 1.65 4.53
N GLY A 215 18.83 1.75 4.95
CA GLY A 215 17.93 2.85 4.58
C GLY A 215 18.32 4.15 5.27
N ASN A 216 17.88 5.27 4.71
CA ASN A 216 18.22 6.60 5.21
C ASN A 216 16.98 7.42 5.54
N VAL A 217 17.15 8.35 6.49
CA VAL A 217 16.17 9.39 6.81
C VAL A 217 16.77 10.74 6.46
N PHE A 218 16.14 11.46 5.54
CA PHE A 218 16.48 12.83 5.17
C PHE A 218 15.43 13.74 5.78
N TYR A 219 15.85 14.72 6.58
CA TYR A 219 14.90 15.61 7.23
C TYR A 219 15.22 17.07 6.99
N TYR A 220 14.16 17.89 6.93
CA TYR A 220 14.16 19.35 6.90
C TYR A 220 13.66 19.87 8.25
N GLY A 221 13.98 21.12 8.57
CA GLY A 221 13.63 21.75 9.85
C GLY A 221 14.74 21.66 10.89
N ASN A 222 14.45 22.06 12.14
CA ASN A 222 15.43 22.09 13.23
C ASN A 222 14.93 21.34 14.48
N PRO A 223 14.52 20.07 14.36
CA PRO A 223 14.05 19.30 15.51
C PRO A 223 15.17 18.96 16.48
N SER A 224 14.81 18.66 17.73
CA SER A 224 15.65 17.90 18.65
C SER A 224 15.73 16.45 18.17
N ILE A 225 16.94 15.88 18.01
CA ILE A 225 17.12 14.61 17.34
C ILE A 225 17.63 13.54 18.30
N ARG A 226 16.98 12.39 18.29
CA ARG A 226 17.47 11.12 18.85
C ARG A 226 17.62 10.08 17.74
N THR A 227 18.79 9.47 17.65
CA THR A 227 19.04 8.44 16.64
C THR A 227 19.57 7.16 17.25
N HIS A 228 19.08 6.03 16.75
CA HIS A 228 19.61 4.69 17.06
C HIS A 228 19.80 3.92 15.75
N ILE A 229 21.07 3.73 15.36
CA ILE A 229 21.41 3.14 14.07
C ILE A 229 22.14 1.82 14.28
N SER A 230 21.59 0.74 13.68
CA SER A 230 22.21 -0.58 13.61
C SER A 230 22.31 -0.99 12.14
N GLY A 231 23.44 -0.75 11.52
CA GLY A 231 23.68 -1.02 10.10
C GLY A 231 24.44 0.09 9.40
N SER A 232 24.22 0.26 8.10
CA SER A 232 24.92 1.23 7.25
C SER A 232 24.08 2.46 6.89
N GLY A 233 22.82 2.52 7.34
CA GLY A 233 21.94 3.66 7.10
C GLY A 233 22.32 4.89 7.91
N ASN A 234 21.77 6.04 7.56
CA ASN A 234 22.10 7.32 8.19
C ASN A 234 20.87 8.24 8.30
N VAL A 235 21.01 9.28 9.14
CA VAL A 235 20.06 10.38 9.25
C VAL A 235 20.74 11.65 8.77
N TYR A 236 20.17 12.32 7.76
CA TYR A 236 20.78 13.49 7.10
C TYR A 236 19.88 14.71 7.22
N HIS A 237 20.44 15.81 7.68
CA HIS A 237 19.79 17.11 7.59
C HIS A 237 19.87 17.66 6.16
N GLN A 238 18.76 18.15 5.66
CA GLN A 238 18.63 18.82 4.36
C GLN A 238 18.38 20.31 4.56
N ASN A 239 19.02 21.15 3.75
CA ASN A 239 18.89 22.63 3.81
C ASN A 239 17.84 23.12 2.82
#